data_0018de43d935c9b3c7cd2028cc464a75
#
_entry.id   0018de43d935c9b3c7cd2028cc464a75
#
_cell.length_a   1.000
_cell.length_b   1.000
_cell.length_c   1.000
_cell.angle_alpha   90.00
_cell.angle_beta   90.00
_cell.angle_gamma   90.00
#
_symmetry.space_group_name_H-M   'P 1'
#
loop_
_entity.id
_entity.type
_entity.pdbx_description
1 polymer ?
#
loop_
_entity_poly.entity_id
_entity_poly.type
_entity_poly.pdbx_seq_one_letter_code
_entity_poly.pdbx_strand_id
1 'polypeptide(L)'
;GPLYMTYDVRDLANFTDTEMTANAFLSLWKRMPWGEKTTLNGIIMVDPVVVQALVKVTGDVKLPDGTVLNGNNNAQFMMNTVYTEHEPEETNAYFGIVAKACVGTLMKHMDMKTIGSLAKDLRTLAKERHLAMYSFTPSLEDLIKAAGFSATLHTDKVNPTLGVYLTEQNPSKMGWYIKRSTKIKQICTDSAPYKYQVEYTLENTLKEDEVGKLSWYITGQFPYNEGASLDKVFFYPPYGGELSNFKVQGTGSVPAMDSFNAAIMYRSLAQ
;
A
#
# COMPACT_ATOMS: atom_id res chain seq x y z
N GLY A 1 -12.86 9.51 13.80
CA GLY A 1 -11.47 9.90 14.05
C GLY A 1 -10.86 10.64 12.84
N PRO A 2 -9.63 11.16 12.94
CA PRO A 2 -9.01 11.96 11.86
C PRO A 2 -8.82 11.19 10.54
N LEU A 3 -8.79 9.86 10.60
CA LEU A 3 -8.67 9.02 9.40
C LEU A 3 -10.02 8.74 8.73
N TYR A 4 -11.14 9.16 9.33
CA TYR A 4 -12.50 8.90 8.85
C TYR A 4 -12.79 7.42 8.55
N MET A 5 -12.12 6.52 9.28
CA MET A 5 -12.27 5.07 9.12
C MET A 5 -13.64 4.61 9.62
N THR A 6 -14.16 3.59 8.97
CA THR A 6 -15.34 2.83 9.37
C THR A 6 -14.92 1.51 10.05
N TYR A 7 -15.86 0.55 10.18
CA TYR A 7 -15.55 -0.82 10.60
C TYR A 7 -15.35 -1.78 9.42
N ASP A 8 -15.13 -1.26 8.22
CA ASP A 8 -14.85 -2.05 7.04
C ASP A 8 -13.38 -2.49 7.05
N VAL A 9 -13.13 -3.76 6.72
CA VAL A 9 -11.77 -4.31 6.64
C VAL A 9 -10.90 -3.59 5.60
N ARG A 10 -11.52 -3.02 4.57
CA ARG A 10 -10.83 -2.26 3.51
C ARG A 10 -10.21 -0.96 4.03
N ASP A 11 -10.76 -0.40 5.11
CA ASP A 11 -10.23 0.82 5.74
C ASP A 11 -8.92 0.58 6.48
N LEU A 12 -8.53 -0.68 6.73
CA LEU A 12 -7.25 -0.99 7.39
C LEU A 12 -6.04 -0.52 6.58
N ALA A 13 -6.16 -0.38 5.26
CA ALA A 13 -5.13 0.18 4.40
C ALA A 13 -4.85 1.68 4.67
N ASN A 14 -5.71 2.36 5.44
CA ASN A 14 -5.49 3.75 5.87
C ASN A 14 -4.41 3.91 6.94
N PHE A 15 -4.06 2.85 7.67
CA PHE A 15 -2.95 2.91 8.62
C PHE A 15 -1.62 2.88 7.88
N THR A 16 -0.75 3.81 8.24
CA THR A 16 0.61 3.91 7.68
C THR A 16 1.61 3.00 8.38
N ASP A 17 1.20 2.38 9.47
CA ASP A 17 2.01 1.51 10.32
C ASP A 17 1.46 0.08 10.33
N THR A 18 2.36 -0.88 10.14
CA THR A 18 2.01 -2.31 10.04
C THR A 18 1.44 -2.86 11.34
N GLU A 19 1.97 -2.45 12.48
CA GLU A 19 1.50 -2.91 13.79
C GLU A 19 0.07 -2.45 14.06
N MET A 20 -0.24 -1.18 13.74
CA MET A 20 -1.59 -0.65 13.86
C MET A 20 -2.57 -1.42 12.97
N THR A 21 -2.20 -1.67 11.71
CA THR A 21 -2.99 -2.47 10.77
C THR A 21 -3.22 -3.89 11.32
N ALA A 22 -2.18 -4.53 11.81
CA ALA A 22 -2.26 -5.89 12.34
C ALA A 22 -3.19 -6.00 13.54
N ASN A 23 -3.08 -5.08 14.51
CA ASN A 23 -3.91 -5.07 15.71
C ASN A 23 -5.38 -4.75 15.40
N ALA A 24 -5.63 -3.83 14.46
CA ALA A 24 -6.98 -3.55 13.99
C ALA A 24 -7.58 -4.76 13.27
N PHE A 25 -6.81 -5.43 12.40
CA PHE A 25 -7.23 -6.66 11.74
C PHE A 25 -7.54 -7.78 12.74
N LEU A 26 -6.68 -7.99 13.73
CA LEU A 26 -6.92 -8.98 14.78
C LEU A 26 -8.23 -8.71 15.54
N SER A 27 -8.52 -7.43 15.80
CA SER A 27 -9.76 -7.02 16.46
C SER A 27 -10.99 -7.31 15.63
N LEU A 28 -10.93 -7.13 14.31
CA LEU A 28 -11.98 -7.53 13.37
C LEU A 28 -12.08 -9.05 13.25
N TRP A 29 -10.94 -9.74 13.10
CA TRP A 29 -10.89 -11.19 13.00
C TRP A 29 -11.61 -11.90 14.15
N LYS A 30 -11.37 -11.47 15.39
CA LYS A 30 -12.02 -12.02 16.59
C LYS A 30 -13.54 -11.87 16.61
N ARG A 31 -14.10 -10.97 15.80
CA ARG A 31 -15.55 -10.75 15.66
C ARG A 31 -16.18 -11.61 14.58
N MET A 32 -15.39 -12.26 13.75
CA MET A 32 -15.88 -13.13 12.69
C MET A 32 -16.25 -14.52 13.25
N PRO A 33 -17.25 -15.21 12.67
CA PRO A 33 -17.72 -16.52 13.17
C PRO A 33 -16.63 -17.60 13.23
N TRP A 34 -15.59 -17.45 12.41
CA TRP A 34 -14.44 -18.37 12.37
C TRP A 34 -13.27 -17.88 13.24
N GLY A 35 -13.23 -16.60 13.61
CA GLY A 35 -12.12 -15.97 14.34
C GLY A 35 -11.99 -16.44 15.78
N GLU A 36 -13.09 -16.84 16.42
CA GLU A 36 -13.07 -17.42 17.76
C GLU A 36 -12.38 -18.80 17.82
N LYS A 37 -12.40 -19.53 16.70
CA LYS A 37 -11.89 -20.90 16.60
C LYS A 37 -10.50 -21.00 16.03
N THR A 38 -9.94 -19.89 15.52
CA THR A 38 -8.66 -19.89 14.81
C THR A 38 -7.72 -18.85 15.39
N THR A 39 -6.57 -19.28 15.88
CA THR A 39 -5.52 -18.38 16.35
C THR A 39 -4.82 -17.73 15.15
N LEU A 40 -4.78 -16.41 15.15
CA LEU A 40 -4.02 -15.64 14.17
C LEU A 40 -2.64 -15.33 14.77
N ASN A 41 -1.57 -15.85 14.16
CA ASN A 41 -0.20 -15.69 14.65
C ASN A 41 0.50 -14.45 14.10
N GLY A 42 -0.01 -13.89 13.00
CA GLY A 42 0.54 -12.72 12.33
C GLY A 42 -0.23 -12.40 11.07
N ILE A 43 0.20 -11.37 10.37
CA ILE A 43 -0.32 -10.99 9.07
C ILE A 43 0.81 -10.76 8.07
N ILE A 44 0.53 -11.03 6.81
CA ILE A 44 1.38 -10.66 5.67
C ILE A 44 0.53 -9.80 4.75
N MET A 45 0.98 -8.59 4.51
CA MET A 45 0.35 -7.65 3.60
C MET A 45 1.14 -7.62 2.30
N VAL A 46 0.47 -7.81 1.19
CA VAL A 46 1.06 -7.82 -0.14
C VAL A 46 0.17 -7.05 -1.10
N ASP A 47 0.78 -6.48 -2.10
CA ASP A 47 0.07 -5.88 -3.23
C ASP A 47 0.33 -6.64 -4.54
N PRO A 48 -0.29 -6.26 -5.68
CA PRO A 48 -0.10 -6.91 -6.96
C PRO A 48 1.35 -6.95 -7.47
N VAL A 49 2.22 -6.04 -7.02
CA VAL A 49 3.64 -6.03 -7.42
C VAL A 49 4.37 -7.22 -6.79
N VAL A 50 4.06 -7.54 -5.53
CA VAL A 50 4.58 -8.76 -4.87
C VAL A 50 4.07 -10.01 -5.58
N VAL A 51 2.78 -10.04 -5.93
CA VAL A 51 2.20 -11.19 -6.65
C VAL A 51 2.89 -11.38 -8.00
N GLN A 52 3.22 -10.30 -8.72
CA GLN A 52 4.00 -10.37 -9.96
C GLN A 52 5.39 -10.98 -9.75
N ALA A 53 6.09 -10.59 -8.69
CA ALA A 53 7.39 -11.17 -8.35
C ALA A 53 7.28 -12.65 -8.01
N LEU A 54 6.20 -13.07 -7.34
CA LEU A 54 5.92 -14.47 -7.09
C LEU A 54 5.67 -15.23 -8.39
N VAL A 55 4.81 -14.73 -9.28
CA VAL A 55 4.53 -15.35 -10.59
C VAL A 55 5.81 -15.49 -11.40
N LYS A 56 6.70 -14.51 -11.39
CA LYS A 56 8.01 -14.57 -12.06
C LYS A 56 8.85 -15.77 -11.61
N VAL A 57 8.75 -16.18 -10.36
CA VAL A 57 9.53 -17.30 -9.79
C VAL A 57 8.76 -18.62 -9.86
N THR A 58 7.45 -18.58 -9.66
CA THR A 58 6.60 -19.79 -9.63
C THR A 58 6.15 -20.26 -11.02
N GLY A 59 6.30 -19.42 -12.04
CA GLY A 59 5.85 -19.69 -13.41
C GLY A 59 4.48 -19.08 -13.72
N ASP A 60 4.15 -19.08 -15.00
CA ASP A 60 2.97 -18.46 -15.55
C ASP A 60 1.67 -19.06 -15.00
N VAL A 61 0.67 -18.21 -14.82
CA VAL A 61 -0.68 -18.58 -14.37
C VAL A 61 -1.64 -18.44 -15.54
N LYS A 62 -2.28 -19.53 -15.92
CA LYS A 62 -3.32 -19.52 -16.97
C LYS A 62 -4.69 -19.33 -16.33
N LEU A 63 -5.40 -18.28 -16.77
CA LEU A 63 -6.75 -17.96 -16.36
C LEU A 63 -7.80 -18.75 -17.16
N PRO A 64 -9.06 -18.85 -16.67
CA PRO A 64 -10.13 -19.60 -17.33
C PRO A 64 -10.47 -19.13 -18.74
N ASP A 65 -10.32 -17.82 -19.02
CA ASP A 65 -10.53 -17.19 -20.32
C ASP A 65 -9.38 -17.43 -21.31
N GLY A 66 -8.31 -18.09 -20.86
CA GLY A 66 -7.11 -18.36 -21.65
C GLY A 66 -6.01 -17.34 -21.50
N THR A 67 -6.24 -16.22 -20.81
CA THR A 67 -5.22 -15.21 -20.50
C THR A 67 -4.07 -15.84 -19.71
N VAL A 68 -2.84 -15.50 -20.08
CA VAL A 68 -1.64 -15.97 -19.39
C VAL A 68 -1.01 -14.82 -18.62
N LEU A 69 -0.99 -14.95 -17.31
CA LEU A 69 -0.31 -14.02 -16.42
C LEU A 69 1.11 -14.49 -16.16
N ASN A 70 2.06 -13.62 -16.33
CA ASN A 70 3.49 -13.89 -16.15
C ASN A 70 4.16 -12.81 -15.26
N GLY A 71 5.47 -12.96 -15.05
CA GLY A 71 6.24 -12.03 -14.23
C GLY A 71 6.37 -10.58 -14.75
N ASN A 72 5.70 -10.22 -15.86
CA ASN A 72 5.76 -8.88 -16.43
C ASN A 72 4.39 -8.20 -16.56
N ASN A 73 3.29 -8.95 -16.66
CA ASN A 73 1.95 -8.39 -16.89
C ASN A 73 0.98 -8.57 -15.72
N ASN A 74 1.33 -9.36 -14.71
CA ASN A 74 0.41 -9.71 -13.63
C ASN A 74 -0.02 -8.48 -12.80
N ALA A 75 0.91 -7.57 -12.48
CA ALA A 75 0.56 -6.37 -11.71
C ALA A 75 -0.38 -5.46 -12.50
N GLN A 76 -0.11 -5.24 -13.79
CA GLN A 76 -1.00 -4.49 -14.67
C GLN A 76 -2.38 -5.15 -14.76
N PHE A 77 -2.45 -6.46 -14.92
CA PHE A 77 -3.70 -7.19 -14.94
C PHE A 77 -4.50 -6.95 -13.66
N MET A 78 -3.89 -7.19 -12.50
CA MET A 78 -4.57 -7.06 -11.20
C MET A 78 -4.96 -5.62 -10.84
N MET A 79 -4.21 -4.62 -11.30
CA MET A 79 -4.45 -3.21 -10.96
C MET A 79 -5.32 -2.47 -11.97
N ASN A 80 -5.43 -2.96 -13.19
CA ASN A 80 -6.14 -2.28 -14.28
C ASN A 80 -6.93 -3.22 -15.18
N THR A 81 -6.27 -4.14 -15.91
CA THR A 81 -6.88 -4.90 -16.99
C THR A 81 -8.11 -5.70 -16.54
N VAL A 82 -8.06 -6.32 -15.37
CA VAL A 82 -9.19 -7.09 -14.82
C VAL A 82 -10.46 -6.23 -14.65
N TYR A 83 -10.30 -4.93 -14.43
CA TYR A 83 -11.42 -3.99 -14.26
C TYR A 83 -11.90 -3.38 -15.57
N THR A 84 -11.09 -3.43 -16.62
CA THR A 84 -11.44 -2.94 -17.96
C THR A 84 -12.07 -4.01 -18.84
N GLU A 85 -11.73 -5.28 -18.61
CA GLU A 85 -12.11 -6.39 -19.48
C GLU A 85 -13.11 -7.36 -18.84
N HIS A 86 -13.34 -7.26 -17.51
CA HIS A 86 -14.22 -8.16 -16.75
C HIS A 86 -15.22 -7.39 -15.89
N GLU A 87 -16.34 -8.04 -15.61
CA GLU A 87 -17.35 -7.49 -14.71
C GLU A 87 -16.84 -7.50 -13.25
N PRO A 88 -17.29 -6.54 -12.41
CA PRO A 88 -16.82 -6.40 -11.03
C PRO A 88 -16.99 -7.67 -10.19
N GLU A 89 -18.01 -8.48 -10.44
CA GLU A 89 -18.30 -9.72 -9.75
C GLU A 89 -17.27 -10.82 -10.02
N GLU A 90 -16.62 -10.77 -11.19
CA GLU A 90 -15.64 -11.77 -11.62
C GLU A 90 -14.24 -11.49 -11.06
N THR A 91 -13.94 -10.23 -10.71
CA THR A 91 -12.58 -9.81 -10.31
C THR A 91 -12.04 -10.58 -9.11
N ASN A 92 -12.88 -10.86 -8.11
CA ASN A 92 -12.49 -11.63 -6.93
C ASN A 92 -12.13 -13.09 -7.27
N ALA A 93 -12.83 -13.68 -8.25
CA ALA A 93 -12.52 -15.04 -8.71
C ALA A 93 -11.15 -15.10 -9.38
N TYR A 94 -10.82 -14.12 -10.23
CA TYR A 94 -9.50 -14.02 -10.86
C TYR A 94 -8.39 -13.84 -9.84
N PHE A 95 -8.56 -12.96 -8.85
CA PHE A 95 -7.59 -12.79 -7.76
C PHE A 95 -7.38 -14.08 -6.97
N GLY A 96 -8.47 -14.79 -6.68
CA GLY A 96 -8.42 -16.09 -6.00
C GLY A 96 -7.62 -17.13 -6.77
N ILE A 97 -7.77 -17.19 -8.11
CA ILE A 97 -7.02 -18.11 -8.97
C ILE A 97 -5.53 -17.79 -8.93
N VAL A 98 -5.15 -16.51 -9.07
CA VAL A 98 -3.75 -16.09 -9.04
C VAL A 98 -3.12 -16.39 -7.67
N ALA A 99 -3.79 -16.03 -6.58
CA ALA A 99 -3.32 -16.29 -5.23
C ALA A 99 -3.12 -17.79 -4.99
N LYS A 100 -4.10 -18.61 -5.36
CA LYS A 100 -4.02 -20.08 -5.21
C LYS A 100 -2.87 -20.68 -6.03
N ALA A 101 -2.67 -20.22 -7.26
CA ALA A 101 -1.59 -20.68 -8.11
C ALA A 101 -0.22 -20.36 -7.51
N CYS A 102 -0.01 -19.09 -7.07
CA CYS A 102 1.24 -18.66 -6.44
C CYS A 102 1.55 -19.45 -5.17
N VAL A 103 0.59 -19.55 -4.24
CA VAL A 103 0.79 -20.29 -2.98
C VAL A 103 1.01 -21.78 -3.26
N GLY A 104 0.22 -22.39 -4.15
CA GLY A 104 0.35 -23.80 -4.49
C GLY A 104 1.70 -24.14 -5.11
N THR A 105 2.26 -23.25 -5.94
CA THR A 105 3.55 -23.47 -6.58
C THR A 105 4.70 -23.21 -5.61
N LEU A 106 4.62 -22.17 -4.78
CA LEU A 106 5.61 -21.92 -3.71
C LEU A 106 5.75 -23.14 -2.79
N MET A 107 4.63 -23.73 -2.36
CA MET A 107 4.63 -24.91 -1.50
C MET A 107 5.27 -26.15 -2.16
N LYS A 108 5.23 -26.25 -3.50
CA LYS A 108 5.82 -27.36 -4.24
C LYS A 108 7.30 -27.19 -4.57
N HIS A 109 7.75 -25.95 -4.75
CA HIS A 109 9.08 -25.61 -5.27
C HIS A 109 9.96 -24.85 -4.26
N MET A 110 9.80 -25.10 -2.98
CA MET A 110 10.62 -24.49 -1.92
C MET A 110 12.02 -25.13 -1.84
N ASP A 111 12.81 -25.05 -2.91
CA ASP A 111 14.22 -25.35 -2.85
C ASP A 111 15.06 -24.13 -2.40
N MET A 112 16.29 -24.38 -1.91
CA MET A 112 17.16 -23.32 -1.36
C MET A 112 17.53 -22.26 -2.38
N LYS A 113 17.58 -22.58 -3.67
CA LYS A 113 17.90 -21.64 -4.74
C LYS A 113 16.74 -20.68 -5.01
N THR A 114 15.55 -21.24 -5.09
CA THR A 114 14.29 -20.48 -5.26
C THR A 114 14.06 -19.57 -4.08
N ILE A 115 14.23 -20.06 -2.85
CA ILE A 115 14.14 -19.27 -1.61
C ILE A 115 15.15 -18.12 -1.64
N GLY A 116 16.42 -18.39 -1.99
CA GLY A 116 17.46 -17.36 -2.04
C GLY A 116 17.21 -16.25 -3.05
N SER A 117 16.75 -16.61 -4.25
CA SER A 117 16.36 -15.63 -5.28
C SER A 117 15.16 -14.79 -4.82
N LEU A 118 14.12 -15.46 -4.34
CA LEU A 118 12.89 -14.81 -3.88
C LEU A 118 13.15 -13.88 -2.69
N ALA A 119 14.00 -14.27 -1.74
CA ALA A 119 14.31 -13.48 -0.55
C ALA A 119 14.94 -12.12 -0.90
N LYS A 120 15.80 -12.07 -1.93
CA LYS A 120 16.38 -10.81 -2.40
C LYS A 120 15.32 -9.88 -2.99
N ASP A 121 14.45 -10.42 -3.84
CA ASP A 121 13.38 -9.64 -4.48
C ASP A 121 12.37 -9.18 -3.43
N LEU A 122 11.94 -10.05 -2.51
CA LEU A 122 11.02 -9.71 -1.43
C LEU A 122 11.59 -8.63 -0.49
N ARG A 123 12.90 -8.66 -0.21
CA ARG A 123 13.53 -7.60 0.60
C ARG A 123 13.51 -6.24 -0.09
N THR A 124 13.69 -6.20 -1.41
CA THR A 124 13.55 -4.97 -2.19
C THR A 124 12.10 -4.47 -2.13
N LEU A 125 11.14 -5.35 -2.38
CA LEU A 125 9.71 -5.03 -2.32
C LEU A 125 9.26 -4.58 -0.92
N ALA A 126 9.85 -5.14 0.14
CA ALA A 126 9.58 -4.67 1.50
C ALA A 126 10.12 -3.25 1.75
N LYS A 127 11.31 -2.93 1.24
CA LYS A 127 11.87 -1.56 1.31
C LYS A 127 11.01 -0.55 0.55
N GLU A 128 10.42 -0.97 -0.56
CA GLU A 128 9.51 -0.19 -1.39
C GLU A 128 8.07 -0.18 -0.87
N ARG A 129 7.81 -0.87 0.26
CA ARG A 129 6.51 -1.00 0.94
C ARG A 129 5.44 -1.74 0.16
N HIS A 130 5.82 -2.59 -0.78
CA HIS A 130 4.91 -3.53 -1.46
C HIS A 130 4.61 -4.77 -0.62
N LEU A 131 5.49 -5.10 0.33
CA LEU A 131 5.37 -6.22 1.26
C LEU A 131 5.59 -5.72 2.69
N ALA A 132 4.70 -6.12 3.60
CA ALA A 132 4.90 -5.93 5.02
C ALA A 132 4.46 -7.16 5.80
N MET A 133 5.14 -7.44 6.90
CA MET A 133 4.85 -8.57 7.79
C MET A 133 4.76 -8.09 9.23
N TYR A 134 3.89 -8.74 10.00
CA TYR A 134 3.80 -8.53 11.43
C TYR A 134 3.47 -9.86 12.14
N SER A 135 4.12 -10.11 13.26
CA SER A 135 3.82 -11.28 14.11
C SER A 135 3.33 -10.86 15.47
N PHE A 136 2.29 -11.54 15.98
CA PHE A 136 1.83 -11.38 17.35
C PHE A 136 2.71 -12.11 18.37
N THR A 137 3.73 -12.86 17.91
CA THR A 137 4.76 -13.47 18.76
C THR A 137 5.98 -12.55 18.82
N PRO A 138 6.34 -11.97 19.99
CA PRO A 138 7.39 -10.95 20.08
C PRO A 138 8.74 -11.36 19.48
N SER A 139 9.21 -12.57 19.75
CA SER A 139 10.49 -13.05 19.22
C SER A 139 10.51 -13.17 17.69
N LEU A 140 9.38 -13.51 17.07
CA LEU A 140 9.26 -13.55 15.60
C LEU A 140 9.13 -12.14 15.02
N GLU A 141 8.43 -11.25 15.73
CA GLU A 141 8.33 -9.84 15.32
C GLU A 141 9.69 -9.14 15.32
N ASP A 142 10.54 -9.42 16.30
CA ASP A 142 11.92 -8.92 16.35
C ASP A 142 12.75 -9.40 15.15
N LEU A 143 12.57 -10.64 14.73
CA LEU A 143 13.20 -11.18 13.52
C LEU A 143 12.66 -10.52 12.24
N ILE A 144 11.37 -10.29 12.15
CA ILE A 144 10.73 -9.58 11.01
C ILE A 144 11.28 -8.16 10.88
N LYS A 145 11.39 -7.44 12.00
CA LYS A 145 11.99 -6.09 12.04
C LYS A 145 13.46 -6.12 11.63
N ALA A 146 14.26 -7.02 12.19
CA ALA A 146 15.68 -7.17 11.87
C ALA A 146 15.91 -7.55 10.40
N ALA A 147 15.02 -8.34 9.80
CA ALA A 147 15.07 -8.72 8.40
C ALA A 147 14.61 -7.60 7.44
N GLY A 148 14.00 -6.52 7.95
CA GLY A 148 13.51 -5.38 7.17
C GLY A 148 12.17 -5.62 6.49
N PHE A 149 11.33 -6.52 7.02
CA PHE A 149 9.98 -6.81 6.51
C PHE A 149 8.86 -6.08 7.27
N SER A 150 9.19 -5.35 8.33
CA SER A 150 8.22 -4.52 9.03
C SER A 150 8.14 -3.14 8.37
N ALA A 151 6.93 -2.71 8.01
CA ALA A 151 6.67 -1.39 7.44
C ALA A 151 6.18 -0.42 8.54
N THR A 152 6.88 -0.34 9.66
CA THR A 152 6.62 0.60 10.74
C THR A 152 7.07 2.02 10.39
N LEU A 153 6.52 3.00 11.07
CA LEU A 153 7.04 4.38 11.01
C LEU A 153 8.40 4.43 11.73
N HIS A 154 9.39 4.98 11.04
CA HIS A 154 10.73 5.06 11.61
C HIS A 154 10.81 6.13 12.71
N THR A 155 11.35 5.74 13.86
CA THR A 155 11.62 6.62 15.01
C THR A 155 13.12 6.86 15.22
N ASP A 156 13.95 6.45 14.27
CA ASP A 156 15.40 6.61 14.32
C ASP A 156 15.78 8.08 14.03
N LYS A 157 16.47 8.71 14.99
CA LYS A 157 16.98 10.08 14.85
C LYS A 157 18.29 10.16 14.07
N VAL A 158 19.02 9.06 13.99
CA VAL A 158 20.32 8.98 13.31
C VAL A 158 20.09 8.84 11.79
N ASN A 159 19.07 8.06 11.42
CA ASN A 159 18.67 7.85 10.03
C ASN A 159 17.25 8.40 9.80
N PRO A 160 17.11 9.73 9.73
CA PRO A 160 15.79 10.35 9.66
C PRO A 160 15.08 9.98 8.35
N THR A 161 13.81 9.62 8.45
CA THR A 161 12.99 9.22 7.31
C THR A 161 11.77 10.10 7.20
N LEU A 162 11.54 10.68 6.02
CA LEU A 162 10.30 11.35 5.66
C LEU A 162 9.30 10.32 5.12
N GLY A 163 8.06 10.34 5.61
CA GLY A 163 6.97 9.53 5.10
C GLY A 163 5.96 10.36 4.32
N VAL A 164 5.59 9.90 3.11
CA VAL A 164 4.44 10.43 2.39
C VAL A 164 3.56 9.26 2.00
N TYR A 165 2.31 9.27 2.47
CA TYR A 165 1.36 8.18 2.26
C TYR A 165 0.10 8.72 1.62
N LEU A 166 -0.50 7.91 0.76
CA LEU A 166 -1.69 8.24 -0.01
C LEU A 166 -2.80 7.25 0.28
N THR A 167 -4.01 7.75 0.46
CA THR A 167 -5.21 6.92 0.58
C THR A 167 -6.32 7.52 -0.26
N GLU A 168 -6.79 6.78 -1.25
CA GLU A 168 -7.93 7.16 -2.08
C GLU A 168 -9.21 7.16 -1.24
N GLN A 169 -10.04 8.18 -1.41
CA GLN A 169 -11.26 8.40 -0.64
C GLN A 169 -12.53 8.11 -1.45
N ASN A 170 -12.46 8.19 -2.75
CA ASN A 170 -13.58 7.81 -3.62
C ASN A 170 -13.46 6.32 -4.01
N PRO A 171 -14.56 5.57 -4.03
CA PRO A 171 -14.55 4.18 -4.45
C PRO A 171 -14.33 4.09 -5.97
N SER A 172 -13.08 3.97 -6.38
CA SER A 172 -12.68 3.90 -7.78
C SER A 172 -11.43 3.02 -7.95
N LYS A 173 -10.90 2.93 -9.16
CA LYS A 173 -9.60 2.33 -9.49
C LYS A 173 -8.67 3.35 -10.14
N MET A 174 -8.90 4.63 -9.84
CA MET A 174 -8.11 5.74 -10.38
C MET A 174 -6.65 5.70 -9.94
N GLY A 175 -6.31 5.02 -8.86
CA GLY A 175 -4.93 4.88 -8.39
C GLY A 175 -3.93 4.38 -9.45
N TRP A 176 -4.38 3.61 -10.45
CA TRP A 176 -3.57 3.20 -11.60
C TRP A 176 -3.13 4.38 -12.48
N TYR A 177 -3.98 5.40 -12.58
CA TYR A 177 -3.75 6.57 -13.42
C TYR A 177 -3.07 7.72 -12.66
N ILE A 178 -2.82 7.57 -11.35
CA ILE A 178 -2.17 8.60 -10.53
C ILE A 178 -0.67 8.36 -10.46
N LYS A 179 0.07 9.17 -11.19
CA LYS A 179 1.53 9.19 -11.13
C LYS A 179 2.01 10.04 -9.96
N ARG A 180 2.97 9.50 -9.23
CA ARG A 180 3.53 10.14 -8.03
C ARG A 180 5.01 10.43 -8.23
N SER A 181 5.46 11.60 -7.79
CA SER A 181 6.88 11.92 -7.75
C SER A 181 7.21 12.78 -6.54
N THR A 182 8.44 12.65 -6.04
CA THR A 182 8.93 13.41 -4.89
C THR A 182 10.29 14.00 -5.23
N LYS A 183 10.46 15.30 -4.97
CA LYS A 183 11.76 15.98 -5.02
C LYS A 183 12.11 16.46 -3.62
N ILE A 184 13.30 16.17 -3.15
CA ILE A 184 13.82 16.59 -1.86
C ILE A 184 15.07 17.42 -2.09
N LYS A 185 15.10 18.63 -1.55
CA LYS A 185 16.25 19.55 -1.63
C LYS A 185 16.64 20.00 -0.23
N GLN A 186 17.87 19.82 0.15
CA GLN A 186 18.41 20.44 1.35
C GLN A 186 18.61 21.93 1.11
N ILE A 187 18.05 22.77 1.99
CA ILE A 187 18.07 24.23 1.87
C ILE A 187 18.93 24.92 2.93
N CYS A 188 19.37 24.19 3.98
CA CYS A 188 20.31 24.63 4.98
C CYS A 188 21.31 23.52 5.29
N THR A 189 22.59 23.79 5.14
CA THR A 189 23.67 22.79 5.23
C THR A 189 24.66 23.03 6.37
N ASP A 190 24.71 24.26 6.92
CA ASP A 190 25.87 24.71 7.70
C ASP A 190 25.74 24.42 9.19
N SER A 191 24.54 24.11 9.67
CA SER A 191 24.30 23.74 11.08
C SER A 191 22.93 23.11 11.29
N ALA A 192 22.80 22.28 12.33
CA ALA A 192 21.49 21.82 12.80
C ALA A 192 20.66 23.00 13.38
N PRO A 193 19.33 23.01 13.21
CA PRO A 193 18.52 21.98 12.57
C PRO A 193 18.62 22.05 11.05
N TYR A 194 18.80 20.88 10.42
CA TYR A 194 18.80 20.76 8.96
C TYR A 194 17.40 21.06 8.40
N LYS A 195 17.35 21.79 7.29
CA LYS A 195 16.10 22.15 6.62
C LYS A 195 16.05 21.56 5.21
N TYR A 196 14.92 21.01 4.87
CA TYR A 196 14.66 20.42 3.56
C TYR A 196 13.38 20.99 2.98
N GLN A 197 13.39 21.22 1.68
CA GLN A 197 12.20 21.45 0.89
C GLN A 197 11.78 20.12 0.27
N VAL A 198 10.52 19.77 0.45
CA VAL A 198 9.93 18.55 -0.15
C VAL A 198 8.81 18.98 -1.09
N GLU A 199 8.92 18.60 -2.34
CA GLU A 199 7.88 18.75 -3.36
C GLU A 199 7.32 17.36 -3.68
N TYR A 200 6.04 17.15 -3.42
CA TYR A 200 5.33 15.93 -3.75
C TYR A 200 4.29 16.23 -4.81
N THR A 201 4.37 15.58 -5.95
CA THR A 201 3.50 15.82 -7.10
C THR A 201 2.62 14.60 -7.34
N LEU A 202 1.33 14.85 -7.50
CA LEU A 202 0.33 13.92 -8.01
C LEU A 202 -0.10 14.39 -9.39
N GLU A 203 -0.07 13.49 -10.35
CA GLU A 203 -0.47 13.75 -11.74
C GLU A 203 -1.51 12.72 -12.14
N ASN A 204 -2.72 13.17 -12.49
CA ASN A 204 -3.70 12.31 -13.11
C ASN A 204 -3.36 12.17 -14.60
N THR A 205 -3.04 10.95 -15.03
CA THR A 205 -2.63 10.64 -16.40
C THR A 205 -3.77 10.15 -17.27
N LEU A 206 -4.98 9.94 -16.71
CA LEU A 206 -6.17 9.59 -17.47
C LEU A 206 -6.59 10.79 -18.33
N LYS A 207 -6.70 10.59 -19.63
CA LYS A 207 -7.10 11.64 -20.55
C LYS A 207 -8.60 11.83 -20.50
N GLU A 208 -9.05 13.06 -20.70
CA GLU A 208 -10.47 13.44 -20.66
C GLU A 208 -11.31 12.64 -21.68
N ASP A 209 -10.77 12.38 -22.86
CA ASP A 209 -11.43 11.60 -23.91
C ASP A 209 -11.47 10.08 -23.64
N GLU A 210 -10.75 9.60 -22.64
CA GLU A 210 -10.71 8.21 -22.19
C GLU A 210 -11.73 7.93 -21.07
N VAL A 211 -12.11 8.94 -20.29
CA VAL A 211 -13.02 8.80 -19.13
C VAL A 211 -14.31 8.09 -19.50
N GLY A 212 -14.99 8.55 -20.55
CA GLY A 212 -16.27 7.97 -20.99
C GLY A 212 -16.17 6.60 -21.68
N LYS A 213 -14.95 6.06 -21.88
CA LYS A 213 -14.70 4.73 -22.44
C LYS A 213 -14.46 3.66 -21.38
N LEU A 214 -14.24 4.09 -20.14
CA LEU A 214 -13.94 3.20 -19.02
C LEU A 214 -15.22 2.96 -18.19
N SER A 215 -15.24 1.82 -17.51
CA SER A 215 -16.31 1.50 -16.57
C SER A 215 -16.32 2.50 -15.40
N TRP A 216 -17.51 2.83 -14.90
CA TRP A 216 -17.69 3.60 -13.67
C TRP A 216 -16.94 3.01 -12.47
N TYR A 217 -16.69 1.71 -12.49
CA TYR A 217 -15.94 1.02 -11.44
C TYR A 217 -14.47 1.47 -11.41
N ILE A 218 -13.94 1.93 -12.55
CA ILE A 218 -12.61 2.52 -12.66
C ILE A 218 -12.65 4.01 -12.38
N THR A 219 -13.52 4.72 -13.08
CA THR A 219 -13.53 6.20 -13.09
C THR A 219 -14.23 6.81 -11.87
N GLY A 220 -14.96 5.99 -11.09
CA GLY A 220 -15.83 6.47 -10.02
C GLY A 220 -17.19 6.93 -10.54
N GLN A 221 -18.08 7.25 -9.61
CA GLN A 221 -19.44 7.70 -9.91
C GLN A 221 -19.91 8.75 -8.91
N PHE A 222 -21.07 9.35 -9.19
CA PHE A 222 -21.71 10.28 -8.26
C PHE A 222 -21.66 9.75 -6.78
N PRO A 223 -21.35 10.60 -5.79
CA PRO A 223 -21.22 12.07 -5.86
C PRO A 223 -19.83 12.58 -6.30
N TYR A 224 -18.92 11.73 -6.71
CA TYR A 224 -17.59 12.11 -7.18
C TYR A 224 -17.61 12.37 -8.68
N ASN A 225 -16.69 13.19 -9.16
CA ASN A 225 -16.52 13.41 -10.59
C ASN A 225 -15.84 12.20 -11.23
N GLU A 226 -16.39 11.71 -12.32
CA GLU A 226 -15.81 10.62 -13.09
C GLU A 226 -14.40 10.98 -13.58
N GLY A 227 -13.47 10.04 -13.44
CA GLY A 227 -12.07 10.23 -13.79
C GLY A 227 -11.27 11.09 -12.82
N ALA A 228 -11.88 11.58 -11.74
CA ALA A 228 -11.18 12.28 -10.67
C ALA A 228 -10.68 11.31 -9.59
N SER A 229 -9.51 11.59 -9.02
CA SER A 229 -9.02 10.95 -7.79
C SER A 229 -9.16 11.92 -6.64
N LEU A 230 -9.77 11.46 -5.56
CA LEU A 230 -9.85 12.19 -4.31
C LEU A 230 -8.96 11.47 -3.29
N ASP A 231 -7.83 12.07 -2.97
CA ASP A 231 -6.80 11.46 -2.16
C ASP A 231 -6.55 12.21 -0.86
N LYS A 232 -6.40 11.47 0.24
CA LYS A 232 -5.74 11.96 1.44
C LYS A 232 -4.24 11.73 1.32
N VAL A 233 -3.47 12.79 1.50
CA VAL A 233 -2.02 12.73 1.51
C VAL A 233 -1.54 13.02 2.93
N PHE A 234 -0.81 12.07 3.51
CA PHE A 234 -0.25 12.18 4.86
C PHE A 234 1.25 12.46 4.76
N PHE A 235 1.68 13.56 5.35
CA PHE A 235 3.09 13.89 5.46
C PHE A 235 3.56 13.65 6.89
N TYR A 236 4.52 12.76 7.06
CA TYR A 236 5.19 12.49 8.33
C TYR A 236 6.59 13.07 8.28
N PRO A 237 6.90 14.09 9.08
CA PRO A 237 8.28 14.55 9.21
C PRO A 237 9.16 13.45 9.81
N PRO A 238 10.47 13.53 9.65
CA PRO A 238 11.37 12.68 10.42
C PRO A 238 11.07 12.77 11.92
N TYR A 239 11.30 11.68 12.65
CA TYR A 239 11.04 11.64 14.08
C TYR A 239 11.75 12.79 14.84
N GLY A 240 10.99 13.63 15.53
CA GLY A 240 11.47 14.83 16.19
C GLY A 240 11.65 16.05 15.25
N GLY A 241 11.30 15.91 13.98
CA GLY A 241 11.23 17.02 13.02
C GLY A 241 9.84 17.68 12.99
N GLU A 242 9.76 18.82 12.30
CA GLU A 242 8.53 19.58 12.13
C GLU A 242 8.28 19.88 10.66
N LEU A 243 7.00 19.93 10.26
CA LEU A 243 6.56 20.44 8.97
C LEU A 243 6.20 21.92 9.09
N SER A 244 6.69 22.73 8.18
CA SER A 244 6.38 24.15 8.12
C SER A 244 6.20 24.63 6.68
N ASN A 245 5.59 25.80 6.51
CA ASN A 245 5.41 26.44 5.21
C ASN A 245 4.73 25.56 4.15
N PHE A 246 3.74 24.79 4.57
CA PHE A 246 2.98 23.91 3.70
C PHE A 246 2.24 24.73 2.63
N LYS A 247 2.38 24.34 1.37
CA LYS A 247 1.70 24.97 0.23
C LYS A 247 1.15 23.89 -0.68
N VAL A 248 -0.06 24.08 -1.16
CA VAL A 248 -0.65 23.25 -2.21
C VAL A 248 -0.84 24.10 -3.45
N GLN A 249 -0.44 23.57 -4.60
CA GLN A 249 -0.60 24.19 -5.90
C GLN A 249 -1.18 23.15 -6.86
N GLY A 250 -2.10 23.53 -7.72
CA GLY A 250 -2.67 22.61 -8.70
C GLY A 250 -3.86 23.20 -9.43
N THR A 251 -4.34 22.45 -10.42
CA THR A 251 -5.48 22.80 -11.25
C THR A 251 -6.82 22.26 -10.71
N GLY A 252 -6.75 21.36 -9.72
CA GLY A 252 -7.94 20.81 -9.07
C GLY A 252 -8.39 21.64 -7.87
N SER A 253 -9.60 21.36 -7.35
CA SER A 253 -10.02 21.87 -6.05
C SER A 253 -9.14 21.30 -4.95
N VAL A 254 -8.53 22.19 -4.18
CA VAL A 254 -7.73 21.78 -3.03
C VAL A 254 -8.66 21.70 -1.82
N PRO A 255 -8.87 20.51 -1.24
CA PRO A 255 -9.66 20.37 -0.03
C PRO A 255 -8.95 20.99 1.17
N ALA A 256 -9.70 21.16 2.25
CA ALA A 256 -9.19 21.66 3.51
C ALA A 256 -7.99 20.82 4.00
N MET A 257 -6.97 21.53 4.52
CA MET A 257 -5.86 20.89 5.19
C MET A 257 -6.16 20.82 6.69
N ASP A 258 -6.03 19.61 7.23
CA ASP A 258 -6.03 19.38 8.66
C ASP A 258 -4.62 19.06 9.13
N SER A 259 -4.18 19.71 10.20
CA SER A 259 -2.96 19.31 10.89
C SER A 259 -3.35 18.53 12.15
N PHE A 260 -2.85 17.33 12.30
CA PHE A 260 -2.93 16.62 13.56
C PHE A 260 -1.53 16.42 14.14
N ASN A 261 -1.46 16.41 15.46
CA ASN A 261 -0.20 16.35 16.16
C ASN A 261 0.47 14.98 15.93
N ALA A 262 1.49 14.93 15.07
CA ALA A 262 2.27 13.74 14.78
C ALA A 262 2.85 13.10 16.07
N ALA A 263 3.15 13.88 17.10
CA ALA A 263 3.62 13.38 18.38
C ALA A 263 2.58 12.48 19.09
N ILE A 264 1.29 12.70 18.86
CA ILE A 264 0.22 11.83 19.41
C ILE A 264 0.23 10.48 18.67
N MET A 265 0.42 10.47 17.37
CA MET A 265 0.51 9.23 16.60
C MET A 265 1.75 8.41 16.99
N TYR A 266 2.91 9.05 17.13
CA TYR A 266 4.12 8.36 17.59
C TYR A 266 3.99 7.84 19.04
N ARG A 267 3.23 8.52 19.91
CA ARG A 267 2.97 8.05 21.29
C ARG A 267 2.02 6.84 21.31
N SER A 268 1.02 6.81 20.46
CA SER A 268 0.12 5.64 20.36
C SER A 268 0.80 4.40 19.76
N LEU A 269 1.94 4.56 19.09
CA LEU A 269 2.77 3.47 18.58
C LEU A 269 3.77 2.94 19.64
N ALA A 270 4.03 3.72 20.71
CA ALA A 270 5.00 3.38 21.76
C ALA A 270 4.36 2.76 23.02
N GLN A 271 3.04 2.60 23.08
CA GLN A 271 2.27 1.92 24.13
C GLN A 271 1.76 0.56 23.64
#